data_bb79e253e3ee16aab3899042cb7f0431
#
_entry.id   bb79e253e3ee16aab3899042cb7f0431
#
_cell.length_a   1.000
_cell.length_b   1.000
_cell.length_c   1.000
_cell.angle_alpha   90.00
_cell.angle_beta   90.00
_cell.angle_gamma   90.00
#
_symmetry.space_group_name_H-M   'P 1'
#
loop_
_entity.id
_entity.type
_entity.pdbx_description
1 polymer ?
#
loop_
_entity_poly.entity_id
_entity_poly.type
_entity_poly.pdbx_seq_one_letter_code
_entity_poly.pdbx_strand_id
1 'polypeptide(L)'
;MLKIEQLDVKERSGRYLLKDISMEIPAGQIIGLTGHSGSGKTTLLRSIFGMLHTSCHIDAGKILLDDVDLSHLSRKSHRELCGKKLGFIPQNPMTAFDSRLKIGFQIRETFTNRLQMSSNEAMAL
;
A
#
# COMPACT_ATOMS: atom_id res chain seq x y z
N MET A 1 8.49 -2.01 11.31
CA MET A 1 8.73 -3.37 10.77
C MET A 1 7.48 -3.82 10.00
N LEU A 2 7.64 -4.43 8.83
CA LEU A 2 6.54 -5.08 8.10
C LEU A 2 6.77 -6.59 8.11
N LYS A 3 5.75 -7.36 8.53
CA LYS A 3 5.79 -8.81 8.56
C LYS A 3 4.57 -9.38 7.83
N ILE A 4 4.80 -10.38 6.99
CA ILE A 4 3.76 -11.11 6.27
C ILE A 4 3.88 -12.57 6.70
N GLU A 5 2.78 -13.16 7.13
CA GLU A 5 2.71 -14.52 7.65
C GLU A 5 1.69 -15.32 6.86
N GLN A 6 2.16 -16.34 6.12
CA GLN A 6 1.36 -17.33 5.40
C GLN A 6 0.22 -16.70 4.58
N LEU A 7 0.51 -15.61 3.87
CA LEU A 7 -0.48 -14.83 3.14
C LEU A 7 -0.97 -15.58 1.90
N ASP A 8 -2.26 -15.81 1.86
CA ASP A 8 -3.00 -16.29 0.69
C ASP A 8 -3.89 -15.19 0.13
N VAL A 9 -3.80 -14.96 -1.17
CA VAL A 9 -4.71 -14.06 -1.89
C VAL A 9 -5.39 -14.82 -3.01
N LYS A 10 -6.72 -14.76 -3.04
CA LYS A 10 -7.54 -15.43 -4.05
C LYS A 10 -8.40 -14.46 -4.85
N GLU A 11 -8.70 -14.85 -6.06
CA GLU A 11 -9.83 -14.33 -6.81
C GLU A 11 -11.14 -14.98 -6.33
N ARG A 12 -12.27 -14.34 -6.59
CA ARG A 12 -13.60 -14.92 -6.33
C ARG A 12 -13.87 -16.23 -7.09
N SER A 13 -13.15 -16.46 -8.19
CA SER A 13 -13.13 -17.71 -8.94
C SER A 13 -12.49 -18.88 -8.17
N GLY A 14 -11.86 -18.62 -7.02
CA GLY A 14 -11.10 -19.60 -6.24
C GLY A 14 -9.63 -19.73 -6.66
N ARG A 15 -9.18 -19.03 -7.70
CA ARG A 15 -7.78 -19.07 -8.16
C ARG A 15 -6.89 -18.33 -7.18
N TYR A 16 -5.81 -18.97 -6.77
CA TYR A 16 -4.75 -18.32 -6.00
C TYR A 16 -3.93 -17.34 -6.85
N LEU A 17 -3.77 -16.13 -6.36
CA LEU A 17 -2.85 -15.12 -6.90
C LEU A 17 -1.56 -15.08 -6.09
N LEU A 18 -1.65 -15.32 -4.78
CA LEU A 18 -0.55 -15.56 -3.87
C LEU A 18 -0.91 -16.76 -3.01
N LYS A 19 0.10 -17.57 -2.68
CA LYS A 19 -0.08 -18.74 -1.82
C LYS A 19 1.09 -18.90 -0.88
N ASP A 20 0.79 -18.97 0.43
CA ASP A 20 1.74 -19.20 1.51
C ASP A 20 2.95 -18.24 1.48
N ILE A 21 2.69 -16.95 1.26
CA ILE A 21 3.75 -15.95 1.23
C ILE A 21 4.08 -15.52 2.65
N SER A 22 5.34 -15.73 3.03
CA SER A 22 5.88 -15.25 4.30
C SER A 22 7.15 -14.46 4.08
N MET A 23 7.25 -13.27 4.68
CA MET A 23 8.43 -12.42 4.62
C MET A 23 8.43 -11.40 5.75
N GLU A 24 9.62 -10.90 6.08
CA GLU A 24 9.82 -9.85 7.07
C GLU A 24 10.72 -8.76 6.52
N ILE A 25 10.34 -7.52 6.75
CA ILE A 25 11.10 -6.31 6.42
C ILE A 25 11.36 -5.55 7.72
N PRO A 26 12.57 -5.69 8.29
CA PRO A 26 12.96 -4.94 9.47
C PRO A 26 12.94 -3.42 9.22
N ALA A 27 12.81 -2.63 10.28
CA ALA A 27 12.88 -1.19 10.19
C ALA A 27 14.24 -0.74 9.61
N GLY A 28 14.20 0.26 8.73
CA GLY A 28 15.39 0.83 8.11
C GLY A 28 16.00 0.01 6.97
N GLN A 29 15.41 -1.12 6.60
CA GLN A 29 15.90 -1.94 5.48
C GLN A 29 15.15 -1.65 4.18
N ILE A 30 15.87 -1.86 3.06
CA ILE A 30 15.33 -1.83 1.70
C ILE A 30 15.37 -3.25 1.15
N ILE A 31 14.23 -3.73 0.67
CA ILE A 31 14.11 -5.07 0.07
C ILE A 31 13.71 -4.94 -1.40
N GLY A 32 14.44 -5.63 -2.27
CA GLY A 32 14.11 -5.80 -3.68
C GLY A 32 13.21 -7.00 -3.90
N LEU A 33 12.00 -6.78 -4.45
CA LEU A 33 11.09 -7.85 -4.86
C LEU A 33 11.26 -8.14 -6.35
N THR A 34 11.88 -9.26 -6.69
CA THR A 34 12.16 -9.67 -8.07
C THR A 34 11.30 -10.88 -8.49
N GLY A 35 11.17 -11.11 -9.77
CA GLY A 35 10.43 -12.25 -10.32
C GLY A 35 9.82 -11.93 -11.69
N HIS A 36 9.37 -12.97 -12.38
CA HIS A 36 8.76 -12.86 -13.71
C HIS A 36 7.50 -12.00 -13.71
N SER A 37 7.10 -11.53 -14.90
CA SER A 37 5.77 -10.90 -15.07
C SER A 37 4.68 -11.90 -14.67
N GLY A 38 3.67 -11.42 -13.93
CA GLY A 38 2.59 -12.28 -13.44
C GLY A 38 2.90 -13.09 -12.17
N SER A 39 4.11 -13.00 -11.58
CA SER A 39 4.47 -13.74 -10.36
C SER A 39 3.82 -13.22 -9.06
N GLY A 40 2.90 -12.27 -9.14
CA GLY A 40 2.16 -11.77 -7.97
C GLY A 40 2.77 -10.57 -7.25
N LYS A 41 3.91 -10.01 -7.70
CA LYS A 41 4.57 -8.84 -7.05
C LYS A 41 3.62 -7.67 -6.82
N THR A 42 2.89 -7.28 -7.86
CA THR A 42 1.90 -6.19 -7.77
C THR A 42 0.73 -6.56 -6.87
N THR A 43 0.32 -7.83 -6.86
CA THR A 43 -0.74 -8.33 -5.97
C THR A 43 -0.30 -8.24 -4.51
N LEU A 44 0.95 -8.62 -4.22
CA LEU A 44 1.53 -8.51 -2.89
C LEU A 44 1.55 -7.05 -2.40
N LEU A 45 2.06 -6.13 -3.22
CA LEU A 45 2.06 -4.71 -2.89
C LEU A 45 0.63 -4.20 -2.66
N ARG A 46 -0.31 -4.51 -3.56
CA ARG A 46 -1.72 -4.11 -3.42
C ARG A 46 -2.37 -4.67 -2.16
N SER A 47 -1.98 -5.87 -1.72
CA SER A 47 -2.46 -6.45 -0.45
C SER A 47 -2.01 -5.61 0.75
N ILE A 48 -0.74 -5.21 0.79
CA ILE A 48 -0.17 -4.38 1.85
C ILE A 48 -0.89 -3.01 1.91
N PHE A 49 -1.18 -2.41 0.76
CA PHE A 49 -1.82 -1.10 0.68
C PHE A 49 -3.36 -1.12 0.72
N GLY A 50 -3.98 -2.29 0.89
CA GLY A 50 -5.44 -2.43 0.86
C GLY A 50 -6.07 -2.05 -0.49
N MET A 51 -5.31 -2.19 -1.58
CA MET A 51 -5.68 -1.81 -2.95
C MET A 51 -5.98 -3.03 -3.84
N LEU A 52 -6.33 -4.17 -3.25
CA LEU A 52 -6.75 -5.33 -4.02
C LEU A 52 -7.97 -4.99 -4.87
N HIS A 53 -8.01 -5.55 -6.08
CA HIS A 53 -9.19 -5.46 -6.92
C HIS A 53 -10.41 -6.06 -6.23
N THR A 54 -11.60 -5.58 -6.52
CA THR A 54 -12.85 -6.03 -5.88
C THR A 54 -13.17 -7.51 -6.11
N SER A 55 -12.55 -8.12 -7.13
CA SER A 55 -12.64 -9.56 -7.39
C SER A 55 -11.64 -10.38 -6.57
N CYS A 56 -10.76 -9.75 -5.78
CA CYS A 56 -9.72 -10.41 -5.01
C CYS A 56 -9.90 -10.13 -3.52
N HIS A 57 -9.45 -11.07 -2.69
CA HIS A 57 -9.48 -10.94 -1.24
C HIS A 57 -8.31 -11.69 -0.60
N ILE A 58 -7.95 -11.30 0.61
CA ILE A 58 -7.06 -12.07 1.47
C ILE A 58 -7.89 -13.24 2.01
N ASP A 59 -7.46 -14.46 1.73
CA ASP A 59 -8.14 -15.70 2.10
C ASP A 59 -7.58 -16.24 3.43
N ALA A 60 -6.27 -16.13 3.63
CA ALA A 60 -5.59 -16.56 4.84
C ALA A 60 -4.34 -15.72 5.09
N GLY A 61 -3.77 -15.85 6.28
CA GLY A 61 -2.54 -15.20 6.70
C GLY A 61 -2.75 -13.79 7.24
N LYS A 62 -1.62 -13.11 7.52
CA LYS A 62 -1.62 -11.77 8.13
C LYS A 62 -0.58 -10.88 7.47
N ILE A 63 -0.87 -9.58 7.48
CA ILE A 63 0.05 -8.51 7.11
C ILE A 63 0.14 -7.57 8.31
N LEU A 64 1.27 -7.58 9.00
CA LEU A 64 1.51 -6.80 10.22
C LEU A 64 2.44 -5.62 9.90
N LEU A 65 1.99 -4.41 10.17
CA LEU A 65 2.83 -3.22 10.17
C LEU A 65 3.01 -2.76 11.62
N ASP A 66 4.20 -2.97 12.15
CA ASP A 66 4.46 -2.90 13.58
C ASP A 66 3.46 -3.81 14.32
N ASP A 67 2.59 -3.26 15.17
CA ASP A 67 1.58 -4.01 15.93
C ASP A 67 0.18 -3.96 15.27
N VAL A 68 0.06 -3.42 14.05
CA VAL A 68 -1.23 -3.26 13.36
C VAL A 68 -1.40 -4.32 12.28
N ASP A 69 -2.42 -5.16 12.42
CA ASP A 69 -2.82 -6.11 11.37
C ASP A 69 -3.59 -5.38 10.25
N LEU A 70 -2.97 -5.34 9.07
CA LEU A 70 -3.54 -4.69 7.88
C LEU A 70 -4.55 -5.58 7.14
N SER A 71 -4.53 -6.90 7.38
CA SER A 71 -5.26 -7.89 6.56
C SER A 71 -6.78 -7.69 6.59
N HIS A 72 -7.30 -7.22 7.72
CA HIS A 72 -8.73 -7.08 7.95
C HIS A 72 -9.18 -5.64 8.23
N LEU A 73 -8.31 -4.67 7.95
CA LEU A 73 -8.67 -3.26 8.15
C LEU A 73 -9.78 -2.84 7.18
N SER A 74 -10.68 -2.01 7.70
CA SER A 74 -11.65 -1.32 6.85
C SER A 74 -10.93 -0.41 5.85
N ARG A 75 -11.56 -0.11 4.71
CA ARG A 75 -11.00 0.85 3.74
C ARG A 75 -10.72 2.23 4.36
N LYS A 76 -11.51 2.64 5.35
CA LYS A 76 -11.32 3.90 6.08
C LYS A 76 -10.04 3.84 6.90
N SER A 77 -9.89 2.81 7.74
CA SER A 77 -8.69 2.63 8.60
C SER A 77 -7.42 2.48 7.77
N HIS A 78 -7.47 1.73 6.65
CA HIS A 78 -6.35 1.61 5.72
C HIS A 78 -5.94 2.97 5.15
N ARG A 79 -6.93 3.78 4.74
CA ARG A 79 -6.69 5.14 4.21
C ARG A 79 -6.07 6.08 5.24
N GLU A 80 -6.41 5.92 6.51
CA GLU A 80 -5.82 6.72 7.60
C GLU A 80 -4.35 6.38 7.83
N LEU A 81 -3.94 5.13 7.61
CA LEU A 81 -2.53 4.70 7.68
C LEU A 81 -1.73 5.15 6.43
N CYS A 82 -2.38 5.14 5.27
CA CYS A 82 -1.76 5.61 4.03
C CYS A 82 -1.44 7.11 4.12
N GLY A 83 -0.20 7.47 3.81
CA GLY A 83 0.33 8.82 3.91
C GLY A 83 0.85 9.21 5.29
N LYS A 84 0.57 8.43 6.34
CA LYS A 84 1.18 8.62 7.68
C LYS A 84 2.29 7.59 7.95
N LYS A 85 2.00 6.31 7.71
CA LYS A 85 2.93 5.19 7.94
C LYS A 85 3.28 4.42 6.66
N LEU A 86 2.41 4.47 5.65
CA LEU A 86 2.59 3.81 4.36
C LEU A 86 2.61 4.85 3.24
N GLY A 87 3.68 4.86 2.45
CA GLY A 87 3.80 5.63 1.23
C GLY A 87 3.87 4.72 0.01
N PHE A 88 3.16 5.03 -1.06
CA PHE A 88 3.16 4.29 -2.31
C PHE A 88 3.59 5.16 -3.48
N ILE A 89 4.63 4.74 -4.19
CA ILE A 89 5.07 5.37 -5.43
C ILE A 89 4.72 4.42 -6.58
N PRO A 90 3.75 4.78 -7.43
CA PRO A 90 3.36 3.93 -8.56
C PRO A 90 4.43 3.90 -9.65
N GLN A 91 4.43 2.87 -10.50
CA GLN A 91 5.34 2.71 -11.61
C GLN A 91 5.28 3.89 -12.61
N ASN A 92 4.11 4.47 -12.78
CA ASN A 92 3.92 5.70 -13.56
C ASN A 92 3.29 6.78 -12.67
N PRO A 93 4.10 7.60 -11.98
CA PRO A 93 3.60 8.58 -11.02
C PRO A 93 2.72 9.67 -11.67
N MET A 94 2.89 9.93 -12.95
CA MET A 94 2.08 10.94 -13.68
C MET A 94 0.60 10.54 -13.74
N THR A 95 0.29 9.25 -13.76
CA THR A 95 -1.11 8.77 -13.76
C THR A 95 -1.78 8.86 -12.39
N ALA A 96 -1.02 9.13 -11.33
CA ALA A 96 -1.55 9.32 -9.99
C ALA A 96 -2.11 10.73 -9.76
N PHE A 97 -1.74 11.69 -10.60
CA PHE A 97 -2.23 13.06 -10.53
C PHE A 97 -3.52 13.24 -11.33
N ASP A 98 -4.48 13.97 -10.78
CA ASP A 98 -5.66 14.41 -11.51
C ASP A 98 -5.27 15.57 -12.45
N SER A 99 -5.37 15.34 -13.76
CA SER A 99 -5.00 16.33 -14.79
C SER A 99 -5.82 17.63 -14.74
N ARG A 100 -6.98 17.63 -14.06
CA ARG A 100 -7.84 18.79 -13.90
C ARG A 100 -7.38 19.73 -12.78
N LEU A 101 -6.47 19.27 -11.92
CA LEU A 101 -6.00 20.03 -10.76
C LEU A 101 -4.51 20.36 -10.91
N LYS A 102 -4.10 21.52 -10.41
CA LYS A 102 -2.69 21.90 -10.38
C LYS A 102 -1.90 20.92 -9.52
N ILE A 103 -0.74 20.48 -10.01
CA ILE A 103 0.15 19.52 -9.31
C ILE A 103 0.52 20.04 -7.92
N GLY A 104 0.93 21.30 -7.80
CA GLY A 104 1.29 21.90 -6.51
C GLY A 104 0.14 21.88 -5.50
N PHE A 105 -1.12 21.98 -5.95
CA PHE A 105 -2.28 21.82 -5.07
C PHE A 105 -2.37 20.40 -4.53
N GLN A 106 -2.22 19.39 -5.38
CA GLN A 106 -2.33 17.98 -5.00
C GLN A 106 -1.19 17.55 -4.06
N ILE A 107 0.04 18.03 -4.31
CA ILE A 107 1.19 17.79 -3.44
C ILE A 107 0.93 18.43 -2.07
N ARG A 108 0.56 19.72 -2.04
CA ARG A 108 0.26 20.44 -0.80
C ARG A 108 -0.84 19.77 0.01
N GLU A 109 -1.90 19.29 -0.64
CA GLU A 109 -3.00 18.57 0.02
C GLU A 109 -2.49 17.33 0.76
N THR A 110 -1.53 16.63 0.20
CA THR A 110 -0.89 15.49 0.87
C THR A 110 -0.18 15.91 2.16
N PHE A 111 0.60 16.97 2.14
CA PHE A 111 1.33 17.46 3.32
C PHE A 111 0.38 18.03 4.38
N THR A 112 -0.61 18.81 3.98
CA THR A 112 -1.55 19.41 4.93
C THR A 112 -2.52 18.40 5.53
N ASN A 113 -3.12 17.54 4.72
CA ASN A 113 -4.15 16.61 5.17
C ASN A 113 -3.60 15.31 5.77
N ARG A 114 -2.42 14.85 5.32
CA ARG A 114 -1.85 13.58 5.77
C ARG A 114 -0.79 13.77 6.86
N LEU A 115 0.07 14.75 6.70
CA LEU A 115 1.15 15.03 7.65
C LEU A 115 0.81 16.14 8.64
N GLN A 116 -0.40 16.72 8.52
CA GLN A 116 -0.89 17.78 9.41
C GLN A 116 0.03 19.03 9.47
N MET A 117 0.78 19.25 8.39
CA MET A 117 1.61 20.44 8.25
C MET A 117 0.75 21.68 7.99
N SER A 118 1.19 22.85 8.45
CA SER A 118 0.56 24.10 8.06
C SER A 118 0.74 24.36 6.55
N SER A 119 -0.12 25.17 5.96
CA SER A 119 -0.02 25.51 4.54
C SER A 119 1.29 26.21 4.20
N ASN A 120 1.86 27.00 5.13
CA ASN A 120 3.12 27.70 4.93
C ASN A 120 4.32 26.73 4.96
N GLU A 121 4.35 25.77 5.88
CA GLU A 121 5.37 24.72 5.93
C GLU A 121 5.32 23.85 4.67
N ALA A 122 4.13 23.46 4.23
CA ALA A 122 3.94 22.66 3.01
C ALA A 122 4.31 23.41 1.70
N MET A 123 4.40 24.73 1.75
CA MET A 123 4.85 25.58 0.61
C MET A 123 6.36 25.79 0.58
N ALA A 124 7.05 25.55 1.69
CA ALA A 124 8.50 25.76 1.83
C ALA A 124 9.32 24.51 1.41
N LEU A 125 8.65 23.39 1.13
CA LEU A 125 9.23 22.13 0.62
C LEU A 125 9.17 22.07 -0.90
#